data_78fcb76e91c0cd74e923d4d24a0edb65
#
_entry.id   78fcb76e91c0cd74e923d4d24a0edb65
#
_cell.length_a   1.000
_cell.length_b   1.000
_cell.length_c   1.000
_cell.angle_alpha   90.00
_cell.angle_beta   90.00
_cell.angle_gamma   90.00
#
_symmetry.space_group_name_H-M   'P 1'
#
loop_
_entity.id
_entity.type
_entity.pdbx_description
1 polymer ?
#
loop_
_entity_poly.entity_id
_entity_poly.type
_entity_poly.pdbx_seq_one_letter_code
_entity_poly.pdbx_strand_id
1 'polypeptide(L)' 'MSGNTIDTLIIMANQIGDFFESMKDRTKSLDEIAGHLRRSWDPRMRIALMDHVEQHGGEGLKDIVLEAVRTHKMI' A
#
# COMPACT_ATOMS: atom_id res chain seq x y z
N MET A 1 7.63 -21.48 -1.52
CA MET A 1 7.73 -20.87 -1.52
C MET A 1 7.67 -20.16 -1.27
N SER A 2 7.74 -20.20 -1.07
CA SER A 2 7.76 -19.38 -0.77
C SER A 2 7.76 -18.30 -0.88
N GLY A 3 8.74 -18.12 -0.59
CA GLY A 3 8.69 -16.71 -0.46
C GLY A 3 7.44 -16.16 -0.97
N ASN A 4 6.79 -15.70 -0.18
CA ASN A 4 5.50 -15.28 -0.56
C ASN A 4 5.57 -13.83 -1.01
N THR A 5 5.44 -13.62 -2.29
CA THR A 5 5.54 -12.29 -2.88
C THR A 5 4.57 -11.31 -2.24
N ILE A 6 3.34 -11.74 -1.94
CA ILE A 6 2.36 -10.84 -1.34
C ILE A 6 2.77 -10.45 0.08
N ASP A 7 3.33 -11.36 0.84
CA ASP A 7 3.81 -11.02 2.19
C ASP A 7 4.91 -9.96 2.13
N THR A 8 5.81 -10.08 1.17
CA THR A 8 6.86 -9.08 0.97
C THR A 8 6.27 -7.72 0.60
N LEU A 9 5.30 -7.71 -0.29
CA LEU A 9 4.65 -6.46 -0.70
C LEU A 9 3.93 -5.79 0.47
N ILE A 10 3.28 -6.58 1.33
CA ILE A 10 2.61 -6.06 2.51
C ILE A 10 3.63 -5.40 3.45
N ILE A 11 4.75 -6.08 3.70
CA ILE A 11 5.80 -5.51 4.54
C ILE A 11 6.33 -4.20 3.97
N MET A 12 6.61 -4.18 2.67
CA MET A 12 7.13 -2.99 2.00
C MET A 12 6.11 -1.84 2.05
N ALA A 13 4.84 -2.14 1.80
CA ALA A 13 3.80 -1.13 1.84
C ALA A 13 3.65 -0.55 3.24
N ASN A 14 3.73 -1.41 4.26
CA ASN A 14 3.63 -0.95 5.65
C ASN A 14 4.82 -0.08 6.05
N GLN A 15 6.01 -0.35 5.52
CA GLN A 15 7.17 0.49 5.77
C GLN A 15 6.96 1.89 5.20
N ILE A 16 6.37 1.97 4.02
CA ILE A 16 6.02 3.25 3.41
C ILE A 16 4.98 3.97 4.27
N GLY A 17 3.99 3.22 4.75
CA GLY A 17 2.98 3.77 5.65
C GLY A 17 3.59 4.32 6.93
N ASP A 18 4.51 3.58 7.54
CA ASP A 18 5.19 4.03 8.74
C ASP A 18 5.91 5.35 8.52
N PHE A 19 6.55 5.50 7.36
CA PHE A 19 7.30 6.70 7.05
C PHE A 19 6.40 7.93 6.96
N PHE A 20 5.24 7.79 6.33
CA PHE A 20 4.35 8.94 6.10
C PHE A 20 3.28 9.12 7.18
N GLU A 21 3.10 8.14 8.06
CA GLU A 21 2.04 8.17 9.05
C GLU A 21 2.18 9.32 10.05
N SER A 22 3.41 9.78 10.27
CA SER A 22 3.68 10.83 11.25
C SER A 22 3.33 12.23 10.76
N MET A 23 2.92 12.38 9.50
CA MET A 23 2.51 13.69 8.99
C MET A 23 1.25 14.15 9.72
N LYS A 24 1.17 15.47 9.97
CA LYS A 24 0.04 16.02 10.70
C LYS A 24 -1.27 15.95 9.93
N ASP A 25 -1.18 16.06 8.61
CA ASP A 25 -2.35 16.07 7.74
C ASP A 25 -2.54 14.67 7.16
N ARG A 26 -3.59 13.97 7.61
CA ARG A 26 -3.84 12.61 7.14
C ARG A 26 -4.09 12.55 5.63
N THR A 27 -4.76 13.55 5.07
CA THR A 27 -4.98 13.59 3.63
C THR A 27 -3.64 13.61 2.89
N LYS A 28 -2.69 14.40 3.38
CA LYS A 28 -1.36 14.43 2.77
C LYS A 28 -0.64 13.11 2.95
N SER A 29 -0.77 12.47 4.11
CA SER A 29 -0.18 11.15 4.32
C SER A 29 -0.69 10.15 3.30
N LEU A 30 -2.00 10.13 3.08
CA LEU A 30 -2.62 9.21 2.11
C LEU A 30 -2.12 9.49 0.69
N ASP A 31 -2.05 10.78 0.32
CA ASP A 31 -1.54 11.17 -1.00
C ASP A 31 -0.10 10.73 -1.20
N GLU A 32 0.73 10.90 -0.16
CA GLU A 32 2.14 10.53 -0.25
C GLU A 32 2.34 9.03 -0.35
N ILE A 33 1.58 8.27 0.42
CA ILE A 33 1.66 6.80 0.36
C ILE A 33 1.28 6.32 -1.04
N ALA A 34 0.13 6.74 -1.53
CA ALA A 34 -0.35 6.33 -2.85
C ALA A 34 0.59 6.80 -3.96
N GLY A 35 1.07 8.04 -3.86
CA GLY A 35 1.99 8.58 -4.84
C GLY A 35 3.31 7.84 -4.87
N HIS A 36 3.82 7.48 -3.68
CA HIS A 36 5.07 6.72 -3.59
C HIS A 36 4.92 5.37 -4.28
N LEU A 37 3.82 4.66 -4.01
CA LEU A 37 3.57 3.36 -4.65
C LEU A 37 3.48 3.50 -6.16
N ARG A 38 2.76 4.52 -6.65
CA ARG A 38 2.62 4.72 -8.11
C ARG A 38 3.95 5.02 -8.78
N ARG A 39 4.84 5.76 -8.09
CA ARG A 39 6.14 6.15 -8.68
C ARG A 39 7.18 5.05 -8.58
N SER A 40 7.18 4.28 -7.50
CA SER A 40 8.28 3.35 -7.25
C SER A 40 7.96 1.89 -7.50
N TRP A 41 6.69 1.49 -7.41
CA TRP A 41 6.28 0.11 -7.66
C TRP A 41 5.91 -0.07 -9.12
N ASP A 42 6.34 -1.19 -9.71
CA ASP A 42 5.91 -1.46 -11.08
C ASP A 42 4.44 -1.91 -11.08
N PRO A 43 3.78 -1.91 -12.27
CA PRO A 43 2.34 -2.21 -12.34
C PRO A 43 1.98 -3.57 -11.77
N ARG A 44 2.83 -4.60 -11.93
CA ARG A 44 2.50 -5.94 -11.42
C ARG A 44 2.45 -5.96 -9.90
N MET A 45 3.34 -5.21 -9.27
CA MET A 45 3.35 -5.11 -7.81
C MET A 45 2.07 -4.44 -7.31
N ARG A 46 1.67 -3.36 -7.98
CA ARG A 46 0.46 -2.64 -7.59
C ARG A 46 -0.79 -3.48 -7.81
N ILE A 47 -0.84 -4.20 -8.93
CA ILE A 47 -1.97 -5.09 -9.23
C ILE A 47 -2.07 -6.18 -8.16
N ALA A 48 -0.93 -6.79 -7.79
CA ALA A 48 -0.92 -7.84 -6.78
C ALA A 48 -1.44 -7.30 -5.44
N LEU A 49 -1.04 -6.08 -5.07
CA LEU A 49 -1.50 -5.48 -3.84
C LEU A 49 -3.01 -5.21 -3.89
N MET A 50 -3.51 -4.70 -5.02
CA MET A 50 -4.94 -4.41 -5.14
C MET A 50 -5.77 -5.68 -5.17
N ASP A 51 -5.26 -6.77 -5.79
CA ASP A 51 -5.92 -8.06 -5.72
C ASP A 51 -6.03 -8.54 -4.28
N HIS A 52 -4.99 -8.37 -3.50
CA HIS A 52 -5.00 -8.73 -2.08
C HIS A 52 -6.08 -7.93 -1.33
N VAL A 53 -6.19 -6.63 -1.62
CA VAL A 53 -7.21 -5.80 -1.00
C VAL A 53 -8.61 -6.31 -1.37
N GLU A 54 -8.83 -6.63 -2.64
CA GLU A 54 -10.15 -7.09 -3.10
C GLU A 54 -10.49 -8.48 -2.59
N GLN A 55 -9.53 -9.41 -2.63
CA GLN A 55 -9.80 -10.81 -2.32
C GLN A 55 -9.72 -11.11 -0.83
N HIS A 56 -8.91 -10.37 -0.09
CA HIS A 56 -8.62 -10.67 1.32
C HIS A 56 -8.76 -9.45 2.23
N GLY A 57 -9.40 -8.38 1.74
CA GLY A 57 -9.65 -7.20 2.56
C GLY A 57 -8.41 -6.45 2.99
N GLY A 58 -7.26 -6.70 2.35
CA GLY A 58 -6.02 -6.04 2.72
C GLY A 58 -5.41 -6.55 4.01
N GLU A 59 -5.69 -7.81 4.36
CA GLU A 59 -5.19 -8.39 5.58
C GLU A 59 -3.68 -8.16 5.73
N GLY A 60 -3.28 -7.69 6.91
CA GLY A 60 -1.88 -7.42 7.21
C GLY A 60 -1.44 -5.99 6.90
N LEU A 61 -2.21 -5.24 6.13
CA LEU A 61 -1.88 -3.85 5.83
C LEU A 61 -2.30 -2.95 6.99
N LYS A 62 -1.48 -1.94 7.28
CA LYS A 62 -1.85 -0.90 8.24
C LYS A 62 -3.07 -0.15 7.74
N ASP A 63 -3.88 0.34 8.67
CA ASP A 63 -5.09 1.08 8.31
C ASP A 63 -4.82 2.23 7.35
N ILE A 64 -3.74 2.98 7.60
CA ILE A 64 -3.43 4.14 6.75
C ILE A 64 -3.05 3.71 5.34
N VAL A 65 -2.36 2.59 5.19
CA VAL A 65 -2.00 2.06 3.87
C VAL A 65 -3.24 1.59 3.14
N LEU A 66 -4.10 0.85 3.84
CA LEU A 66 -5.33 0.34 3.26
C LEU A 66 -6.21 1.49 2.78
N GLU A 67 -6.35 2.53 3.60
CA GLU A 67 -7.13 3.70 3.21
C GLU A 67 -6.53 4.39 2.00
N ALA A 68 -5.20 4.53 1.97
CA ALA A 68 -4.52 5.19 0.85
C ALA A 68 -4.81 4.47 -0.47
N VAL A 69 -4.69 3.14 -0.49
CA VAL A 69 -4.87 2.39 -1.74
C VAL A 69 -6.34 2.27 -2.14
N ARG A 70 -7.27 2.39 -1.18
CA ARG A 70 -8.71 2.35 -1.49
C ARG A 70 -9.23 3.68 -2.00
N THR A 71 -8.60 4.78 -1.61
CA THR A 71 -9.09 6.12 -1.94
C THR A 71 -8.33 6.77 -3.10
N HIS A 72 -7.30 6.11 -3.60
CA HIS A 72 -6.48 6.63 -4.70
C HIS A 72 -6.40 5.59 -5.80
N LYS A 73 -6.28 6.07 -7.03
CA LYS A 73 -6.15 5.20 -8.19
C LYS A 73 -4.74 4.60 -8.19
N MET A 74 -4.65 3.28 -8.12
CA MET A 74 -3.37 2.59 -8.03
C MET A 74 -2.94 1.93 -9.35
N ILE A 75 -3.84 1.84 -10.30
CA ILE A 75 -3.56 1.17 -11.58
C ILE A 75 -3.84 2.09 -12.75
#